data_9e092059345d59916d3b6a4e26f5fed0
#
_entry.id   9e092059345d59916d3b6a4e26f5fed0
#
_cell.length_a   1.000
_cell.length_b   1.000
_cell.length_c   1.000
_cell.angle_alpha   90.00
_cell.angle_beta   90.00
_cell.angle_gamma   90.00
#
_symmetry.space_group_name_H-M   'P 1'
#
loop_
_entity.id
_entity.type
_entity.pdbx_description
1 polymer ?
#
loop_
_entity_poly.entity_id
_entity_poly.type
_entity_poly.pdbx_seq_one_letter_code
_entity_poly.pdbx_strand_id
1 'polypeptide(L)' 'MGGKTDVVKGRIKEAAGALTGNDELREEGKIDQAVGKTKQAVQKAVAKVENAAAKVVDKVRKAAK' A
#
# COMPACT_ATOMS: atom_id res chain seq x y z
N MET A 1 3.03 7.17 -0.43
CA MET A 1 3.53 7.40 0.92
C MET A 1 2.56 7.03 2.01
N GLY A 2 1.27 7.14 1.78
CA GLY A 2 0.25 6.82 2.76
C GLY A 2 0.28 5.39 3.28
N GLY A 3 0.67 4.40 2.45
CA GLY A 3 0.69 3.00 2.86
C GLY A 3 1.69 2.71 3.98
N LYS A 4 2.91 3.22 3.86
CA LYS A 4 3.95 3.02 4.85
C LYS A 4 3.63 3.73 6.16
N THR A 5 3.13 4.96 6.09
CA THR A 5 2.70 5.75 7.24
C THR A 5 1.53 5.07 7.95
N ASP A 6 0.56 4.55 7.20
CA ASP A 6 -0.59 3.85 7.75
C ASP A 6 -0.17 2.58 8.51
N VAL A 7 0.79 1.82 7.98
CA VAL A 7 1.31 0.63 8.66
C VAL A 7 1.97 1.01 9.99
N VAL A 8 2.82 2.04 9.99
CA VAL A 8 3.49 2.51 11.20
C VAL A 8 2.49 2.99 12.24
N LYS A 9 1.54 3.83 11.84
CA LYS A 9 0.48 4.30 12.73
C LYS A 9 -0.35 3.14 13.29
N GLY A 10 -0.66 2.17 12.45
CA GLY A 10 -1.40 0.99 12.86
C GLY A 10 -0.66 0.17 13.91
N ARG A 11 0.64 -0.01 13.74
CA ARG A 11 1.46 -0.73 14.71
C ARG A 11 1.52 0.00 16.05
N ILE A 12 1.64 1.31 16.03
CA ILE A 12 1.63 2.13 17.25
C ILE A 12 0.29 2.00 17.97
N LYS A 13 -0.82 2.09 17.25
CA LYS A 13 -2.16 1.93 17.82
C LYS A 13 -2.37 0.55 18.40
N GLU A 14 -1.96 -0.49 17.67
CA GLU A 14 -2.08 -1.86 18.12
C GLU A 14 -1.29 -2.09 19.40
N ALA A 15 -0.06 -1.63 19.46
CA ALA A 15 0.79 -1.75 20.64
C ALA A 15 0.22 -0.97 21.83
N ALA A 16 -0.22 0.25 21.61
CA ALA A 16 -0.85 1.07 22.66
C ALA A 16 -2.14 0.41 23.17
N GLY A 17 -2.94 -0.13 22.26
CA GLY A 17 -4.16 -0.85 22.63
C GLY A 17 -3.88 -2.09 23.45
N ALA A 18 -2.84 -2.85 23.10
CA ALA A 18 -2.44 -4.04 23.86
C ALA A 18 -1.94 -3.69 25.26
N LEU A 19 -1.14 -2.62 25.37
CA LEU A 19 -0.59 -2.18 26.65
C LEU A 19 -1.65 -1.63 27.60
N THR A 20 -2.67 -0.97 27.10
CA THR A 20 -3.72 -0.34 27.89
C THR A 20 -4.98 -1.18 28.02
N GLY A 21 -5.03 -2.34 27.36
CA GLY A 21 -6.22 -3.18 27.34
C GLY A 21 -7.36 -2.58 26.52
N ASN A 22 -7.06 -1.68 25.60
CA ASN A 22 -8.06 -1.04 24.75
C ASN A 22 -8.21 -1.82 23.44
N ASP A 23 -9.23 -2.70 23.40
CA ASP A 23 -9.46 -3.58 22.24
C ASP A 23 -9.85 -2.80 20.98
N GLU A 24 -10.59 -1.70 21.11
CA GLU A 24 -10.96 -0.87 19.96
C GLU A 24 -9.71 -0.27 19.28
N LEU A 25 -8.78 0.21 20.08
CA LEU A 25 -7.53 0.79 19.57
C LEU A 25 -6.68 -0.28 18.89
N ARG A 26 -6.62 -1.49 19.43
CA ARG A 26 -5.93 -2.62 18.80
C ARG A 26 -6.53 -2.96 17.45
N GLU A 27 -7.85 -3.06 17.38
CA GLU A 27 -8.58 -3.35 16.16
C GLU A 27 -8.34 -2.26 15.11
N GLU A 28 -8.42 -1.01 15.52
CA GLU A 28 -8.16 0.13 14.65
C GLU A 28 -6.74 0.08 14.08
N GLY A 29 -5.76 -0.27 14.92
CA GLY A 29 -4.39 -0.44 14.49
C GLY A 29 -4.22 -1.55 13.47
N LYS A 30 -4.90 -2.66 13.63
CA LYS A 30 -4.89 -3.77 12.66
C LYS A 30 -5.50 -3.35 11.33
N ILE A 31 -6.59 -2.60 11.37
CA ILE A 31 -7.26 -2.08 10.17
C ILE A 31 -6.32 -1.13 9.42
N ASP A 32 -5.67 -0.21 10.13
CA ASP A 32 -4.71 0.72 9.54
C ASP A 32 -3.57 -0.01 8.84
N GLN A 33 -3.05 -1.08 9.44
CA GLN A 33 -2.00 -1.91 8.84
C GLN A 33 -2.50 -2.59 7.56
N ALA A 34 -3.69 -3.15 7.59
CA ALA A 34 -4.30 -3.80 6.43
C ALA A 34 -4.51 -2.80 5.29
N VAL A 35 -5.04 -1.61 5.59
CA VAL A 35 -5.23 -0.54 4.61
C VAL A 35 -3.89 -0.10 4.02
N GLY A 36 -2.87 0.08 4.87
CA GLY A 36 -1.54 0.47 4.42
C GLY A 36 -0.91 -0.56 3.48
N LYS A 37 -1.02 -1.84 3.81
CA LYS A 37 -0.50 -2.93 2.96
C LYS A 37 -1.25 -2.99 1.63
N THR A 38 -2.56 -2.80 1.64
CA THR A 38 -3.37 -2.76 0.43
C THR A 38 -2.94 -1.59 -0.47
N LYS A 39 -2.73 -0.41 0.10
CA LYS A 39 -2.23 0.74 -0.65
C LYS A 39 -0.89 0.46 -1.31
N GLN A 40 0.05 -0.16 -0.60
CA GLN A 40 1.35 -0.54 -1.14
C GLN A 40 1.22 -1.53 -2.29
N ALA A 41 0.35 -2.52 -2.15
CA ALA A 41 0.11 -3.52 -3.19
C ALA A 41 -0.49 -2.86 -4.44
N VAL A 42 -1.45 -1.95 -4.28
CA VAL A 42 -2.06 -1.22 -5.40
C VAL A 42 -1.03 -0.35 -6.11
N GLN A 43 -0.19 0.36 -5.37
CA GLN A 43 0.88 1.18 -5.95
C GLN A 43 1.85 0.35 -6.78
N LYS A 44 2.23 -0.83 -6.29
CA LYS A 44 3.11 -1.74 -7.03
C LYS A 44 2.44 -2.26 -8.29
N ALA A 45 1.16 -2.61 -8.22
CA ALA A 45 0.41 -3.09 -9.37
C ALA A 45 0.28 -2.00 -10.44
N VAL A 46 -0.02 -0.77 -10.04
CA VAL A 46 -0.11 0.38 -10.96
C VAL A 46 1.24 0.63 -11.63
N ALA A 47 2.33 0.61 -10.88
CA ALA A 47 3.66 0.80 -11.44
C ALA A 47 4.01 -0.27 -12.47
N LYS A 48 3.64 -1.53 -12.24
CA LYS A 48 3.85 -2.62 -13.21
C LYS A 48 3.04 -2.40 -14.49
N VAL A 49 1.79 -2.00 -14.35
CA VAL A 49 0.91 -1.72 -15.51
C VAL A 49 1.47 -0.56 -16.33
N GLU A 50 1.90 0.51 -15.69
CA GLU A 50 2.49 1.66 -16.37
C GLU A 50 3.75 1.28 -17.13
N ASN A 51 4.64 0.48 -16.53
CA ASN A 51 5.85 0.01 -17.18
C ASN A 51 5.55 -0.87 -18.39
N ALA A 52 4.58 -1.78 -18.26
CA ALA A 52 4.17 -2.64 -19.37
C ALA A 52 3.56 -1.82 -20.50
N ALA A 53 2.71 -0.85 -20.19
CA ALA A 53 2.10 0.04 -21.19
C ALA A 53 3.15 0.86 -21.93
N ALA A 54 4.16 1.39 -21.22
CA ALA A 54 5.25 2.14 -21.84
C ALA A 54 6.04 1.27 -22.80
N LYS A 55 6.34 0.03 -22.46
CA LYS A 55 7.04 -0.91 -23.33
C LYS A 55 6.24 -1.23 -24.59
N VAL A 56 4.94 -1.41 -24.48
CA VAL A 56 4.06 -1.68 -25.62
C VAL A 56 4.05 -0.47 -26.56
N VAL A 57 3.91 0.73 -26.01
CA VAL A 57 3.92 1.96 -26.82
C VAL A 57 5.24 2.10 -27.59
N ASP A 58 6.37 1.84 -26.94
CA ASP A 58 7.68 1.91 -27.60
C ASP A 58 7.79 0.90 -28.73
N LYS A 59 7.31 -0.32 -28.55
CA LYS A 59 7.31 -1.34 -29.62
C LYS A 59 6.44 -0.92 -30.80
N VAL A 60 5.27 -0.36 -30.52
CA VAL A 60 4.36 0.12 -31.58
C VAL A 60 5.02 1.27 -32.36
N ARG A 61 5.65 2.20 -31.69
CA ARG A 61 6.37 3.32 -32.36
C ARG A 61 7.49 2.82 -33.24
N LYS A 62 8.27 1.86 -32.79
CA LYS A 62 9.34 1.27 -33.59
C LYS A 62 8.79 0.52 -34.80
N ALA A 63 7.69 -0.20 -34.62
CA ALA A 63 7.05 -0.94 -35.73
C ALA A 63 6.42 -0.01 -36.76
N ALA A 64 5.98 1.19 -36.36
CA ALA A 64 5.33 2.16 -37.23
C ALA A 64 6.31 2.92 -38.15
N LYS A 65 7.61 2.80 -37.91
CA LYS A 65 8.62 3.37 -38.81
C LYS A 65 8.88 2.43 -40.01
#